data_f6a8ab14124bc0b732cf1d0ccc99f90b
#
_entry.id   f6a8ab14124bc0b732cf1d0ccc99f90b
#
_cell.length_a   1.000
_cell.length_b   1.000
_cell.length_c   1.000
_cell.angle_alpha   90.00
_cell.angle_beta   90.00
_cell.angle_gamma   90.00
#
_symmetry.space_group_name_H-M   'P 1'
#
loop_
_entity.id
_entity.type
_entity.pdbx_description
1 polymer ?
#
loop_
_entity_poly.entity_id
_entity_poly.type
_entity_poly.pdbx_seq_one_letter_code
_entity_poly.pdbx_strand_id
1 'polypeptide(L)'
;IQKDSALGNVVIRWIYNAPRKYDVEETDDKKAGVLCGIVSGDKVYEHILSHRPTDLGDVLEGMSFNIDGMIVTILSPNESKLNLLRRKYSNNRPLCKSETDGVSIEAGNVKDDYATLLNEFKTDCFQEDLSIENASSIAALFEFEDKRVLWLSDSVPSVIIHSLNKLGYSEANKLHCDAVLLSHHGSAANNSLALFKMIQCSKYIISADGINRHCLPNKETIARIVSASSILPITLFFNYNDGRLVRMFKQDEPEYVKSVIDIHYLRDMEGIVF
;
A
#
# COMPACT_ATOMS: atom_id res chain seq x y z
N ILE A 1 -18.83 5.92 6.45
CA ILE A 1 -19.35 7.03 5.60
C ILE A 1 -20.86 6.87 5.37
N GLN A 2 -21.36 5.70 5.01
CA GLN A 2 -22.82 5.49 4.80
C GLN A 2 -23.68 5.54 6.07
N LYS A 3 -23.10 5.33 7.25
CA LYS A 3 -23.83 5.39 8.54
C LYS A 3 -23.92 6.80 9.11
N ASP A 4 -23.14 7.73 8.60
CA ASP A 4 -23.08 9.10 9.09
C ASP A 4 -23.18 10.07 7.91
N SER A 5 -24.42 10.51 7.64
CA SER A 5 -24.70 11.46 6.55
C SER A 5 -23.99 12.82 6.74
N ALA A 6 -23.56 13.14 7.97
CA ALA A 6 -22.83 14.36 8.26
C ALA A 6 -21.39 14.32 7.69
N LEU A 7 -20.74 13.15 7.67
CA LEU A 7 -19.39 13.01 7.10
C LEU A 7 -19.35 13.20 5.58
N GLY A 8 -20.40 12.81 4.87
CA GLY A 8 -20.51 13.00 3.42
C GLY A 8 -20.49 14.47 2.99
N ASN A 9 -20.98 15.37 3.85
CA ASN A 9 -21.00 16.81 3.61
C ASN A 9 -19.68 17.53 3.94
N VAL A 10 -18.78 16.87 4.68
CA VAL A 10 -17.48 17.43 5.09
C VAL A 10 -16.40 17.12 4.05
N VAL A 11 -16.55 16.05 3.27
CA VAL A 11 -15.58 15.69 2.23
C VAL A 11 -15.66 16.69 1.07
N ILE A 12 -14.61 17.45 0.87
CA ILE A 12 -14.54 18.50 -0.17
C ILE A 12 -14.06 17.94 -1.51
N ARG A 13 -13.33 16.80 -1.52
CA ARG A 13 -12.81 16.16 -2.74
C ARG A 13 -12.60 14.66 -2.53
N TRP A 14 -12.87 13.90 -3.59
CA TRP A 14 -12.59 12.47 -3.67
C TRP A 14 -11.47 12.20 -4.69
N ILE A 15 -10.48 11.40 -4.28
CA ILE A 15 -9.47 10.81 -5.17
C ILE A 15 -9.76 9.32 -5.21
N TYR A 16 -10.42 8.86 -6.28
CA TYR A 16 -10.97 7.53 -6.32
C TYR A 16 -11.04 6.97 -7.75
N ASN A 17 -10.65 5.72 -7.92
CA ASN A 17 -10.82 4.96 -9.16
C ASN A 17 -11.88 3.90 -8.98
N ALA A 18 -13.01 4.05 -9.64
CA ALA A 18 -14.03 3.01 -9.63
C ALA A 18 -13.51 1.74 -10.34
N PRO A 19 -13.65 0.56 -9.73
CA PRO A 19 -13.26 -0.71 -10.36
C PRO A 19 -14.14 -1.03 -11.59
N ARG A 20 -15.36 -0.50 -11.64
CA ARG A 20 -16.24 -0.50 -12.81
C ARG A 20 -16.94 0.85 -12.95
N LYS A 21 -17.15 1.31 -14.21
CA LYS A 21 -17.66 2.66 -14.52
C LYS A 21 -19.16 2.73 -14.84
N TYR A 22 -19.92 1.62 -14.81
CA TYR A 22 -21.22 1.55 -15.49
C TYR A 22 -22.40 1.21 -14.61
N ASP A 23 -23.58 1.58 -15.15
CA ASP A 23 -24.88 1.41 -14.56
C ASP A 23 -24.97 0.09 -13.78
N VAL A 24 -25.04 0.25 -12.47
CA VAL A 24 -25.27 -0.86 -11.56
C VAL A 24 -26.74 -1.23 -11.74
N GLU A 25 -27.04 -2.09 -12.72
CA GLU A 25 -28.27 -2.86 -12.64
C GLU A 25 -28.18 -3.66 -11.34
N GLU A 26 -29.19 -3.51 -10.47
CA GLU A 26 -29.29 -4.25 -9.21
C GLU A 26 -29.14 -5.75 -9.48
N THR A 27 -27.94 -6.25 -9.35
CA THR A 27 -27.69 -7.68 -9.32
C THR A 27 -27.86 -8.15 -7.89
N ASP A 28 -28.66 -9.19 -7.73
CA ASP A 28 -28.96 -9.86 -6.47
C ASP A 28 -27.71 -10.56 -5.91
N ASP A 29 -26.76 -9.76 -5.41
CA ASP A 29 -25.39 -10.14 -5.03
C ASP A 29 -25.29 -10.91 -3.71
N LYS A 30 -26.39 -11.55 -3.25
CA LYS A 30 -26.41 -12.32 -2.00
C LYS A 30 -25.59 -13.62 -2.02
N LYS A 31 -24.86 -13.96 -3.10
CA LYS A 31 -24.22 -15.27 -3.28
C LYS A 31 -22.69 -15.29 -3.41
N ALA A 32 -21.98 -14.18 -3.32
CA ALA A 32 -20.53 -14.23 -3.57
C ALA A 32 -19.71 -13.64 -2.41
N GLY A 33 -19.22 -14.48 -1.53
CA GLY A 33 -18.30 -14.11 -0.44
C GLY A 33 -16.92 -13.58 -0.88
N VAL A 34 -16.69 -13.38 -2.18
CA VAL A 34 -15.42 -12.90 -2.77
C VAL A 34 -15.53 -11.43 -3.23
N LEU A 35 -16.72 -10.85 -3.24
CA LEU A 35 -17.00 -9.55 -3.85
C LEU A 35 -17.11 -8.38 -2.85
N CYS A 36 -16.80 -8.57 -1.58
CA CYS A 36 -16.95 -7.50 -0.58
C CYS A 36 -16.20 -6.21 -0.94
N GLY A 37 -15.00 -6.30 -1.53
CA GLY A 37 -14.23 -5.13 -1.93
C GLY A 37 -14.87 -4.35 -3.08
N ILE A 38 -15.44 -5.04 -4.07
CA ILE A 38 -16.07 -4.42 -5.25
C ILE A 38 -17.42 -3.82 -4.91
N VAL A 39 -18.26 -4.55 -4.19
CA VAL A 39 -19.54 -4.02 -3.71
C VAL A 39 -19.33 -2.79 -2.84
N SER A 40 -18.30 -2.78 -2.02
CA SER A 40 -17.93 -1.58 -1.23
C SER A 40 -17.44 -0.44 -2.14
N GLY A 41 -16.68 -0.75 -3.18
CA GLY A 41 -16.23 0.22 -4.20
C GLY A 41 -17.41 0.82 -4.97
N ASP A 42 -18.37 0.02 -5.39
CA ASP A 42 -19.59 0.50 -6.07
C ASP A 42 -20.38 1.46 -5.17
N LYS A 43 -20.55 1.13 -3.90
CA LYS A 43 -21.22 2.01 -2.92
C LYS A 43 -20.51 3.34 -2.74
N VAL A 44 -19.18 3.35 -2.76
CA VAL A 44 -18.40 4.59 -2.74
C VAL A 44 -18.61 5.36 -4.03
N TYR A 45 -18.61 4.69 -5.19
CA TYR A 45 -18.87 5.30 -6.49
C TYR A 45 -20.27 5.96 -6.54
N GLU A 46 -21.32 5.26 -6.12
CA GLU A 46 -22.68 5.78 -6.05
C GLU A 46 -22.76 7.01 -5.12
N HIS A 47 -22.08 6.95 -3.98
CA HIS A 47 -22.04 8.08 -3.06
C HIS A 47 -21.38 9.29 -3.69
N ILE A 48 -20.23 9.13 -4.37
CA ILE A 48 -19.53 10.21 -5.08
C ILE A 48 -20.40 10.75 -6.21
N LEU A 49 -21.03 9.88 -7.00
CA LEU A 49 -21.90 10.26 -8.11
C LEU A 49 -23.07 11.16 -7.65
N SER A 50 -23.65 10.84 -6.49
CA SER A 50 -24.78 11.61 -5.96
C SER A 50 -24.41 12.93 -5.29
N HIS A 51 -23.19 13.06 -4.76
CA HIS A 51 -22.77 14.23 -3.98
C HIS A 51 -21.68 15.08 -4.65
N ARG A 52 -20.77 14.44 -5.38
CA ARG A 52 -19.59 15.06 -6.02
C ARG A 52 -19.28 14.43 -7.39
N PRO A 53 -20.19 14.50 -8.37
CA PRO A 53 -20.03 13.81 -9.66
C PRO A 53 -18.77 14.29 -10.44
N THR A 54 -18.29 15.50 -10.17
CA THR A 54 -17.07 16.06 -10.79
C THR A 54 -15.80 15.35 -10.33
N ASP A 55 -15.84 14.61 -9.24
CA ASP A 55 -14.68 13.89 -8.69
C ASP A 55 -14.53 12.47 -9.26
N LEU A 56 -15.38 12.08 -10.22
CA LEU A 56 -15.38 10.73 -10.84
C LEU A 56 -14.44 10.60 -12.05
N GLY A 57 -13.47 11.47 -12.19
CA GLY A 57 -12.39 11.33 -13.16
C GLY A 57 -11.44 10.17 -12.82
N ASP A 58 -10.77 9.62 -13.84
CA ASP A 58 -9.69 8.66 -13.61
C ASP A 58 -8.51 9.35 -12.94
N VAL A 59 -7.98 8.70 -11.92
CA VAL A 59 -6.80 9.15 -11.18
C VAL A 59 -5.64 8.24 -11.56
N LEU A 60 -4.68 8.79 -12.29
CA LEU A 60 -3.59 8.04 -12.91
C LEU A 60 -2.23 8.63 -12.55
N GLU A 61 -1.19 7.81 -12.71
CA GLU A 61 0.20 8.22 -12.51
C GLU A 61 0.52 9.52 -13.27
N GLY A 62 1.29 10.41 -12.65
CA GLY A 62 1.68 11.70 -13.21
C GLY A 62 0.66 12.82 -13.01
N MET A 63 -0.57 12.52 -12.57
CA MET A 63 -1.51 13.56 -12.17
C MET A 63 -1.07 14.19 -10.85
N SER A 64 -1.29 15.50 -10.72
CA SER A 64 -0.97 16.26 -9.51
C SER A 64 -2.14 17.14 -9.11
N PHE A 65 -2.40 17.21 -7.81
CA PHE A 65 -3.46 18.02 -7.21
C PHE A 65 -2.86 18.96 -6.18
N ASN A 66 -3.32 20.20 -6.16
CA ASN A 66 -3.05 21.12 -5.05
C ASN A 66 -4.29 21.19 -4.16
N ILE A 67 -4.11 20.83 -2.90
CA ILE A 67 -5.17 20.84 -1.88
C ILE A 67 -4.67 21.70 -0.72
N ASP A 68 -5.12 22.96 -0.69
CA ASP A 68 -4.77 23.95 0.36
C ASP A 68 -3.24 24.06 0.61
N GLY A 69 -2.46 24.05 -0.47
CA GLY A 69 -1.00 24.14 -0.41
C GLY A 69 -0.28 22.78 -0.37
N MET A 70 -0.99 21.71 -0.09
CA MET A 70 -0.43 20.35 -0.20
C MET A 70 -0.48 19.89 -1.67
N ILE A 71 0.66 19.49 -2.21
CA ILE A 71 0.77 18.88 -3.54
C ILE A 71 0.66 17.36 -3.37
N VAL A 72 -0.27 16.76 -4.11
CA VAL A 72 -0.47 15.30 -4.15
C VAL A 72 -0.14 14.82 -5.55
N THR A 73 0.99 14.16 -5.73
CA THR A 73 1.41 13.57 -7.02
C THR A 73 1.11 12.09 -7.04
N ILE A 74 0.29 11.64 -8.00
CA ILE A 74 -0.14 10.25 -8.14
C ILE A 74 0.97 9.43 -8.81
N LEU A 75 1.33 8.32 -8.19
CA LEU A 75 2.36 7.39 -8.67
C LEU A 75 1.79 6.06 -9.21
N SER A 76 0.58 5.71 -8.79
CA SER A 76 -0.14 4.50 -9.19
C SER A 76 -1.65 4.75 -9.10
N PRO A 77 -2.48 4.09 -9.93
CA PRO A 77 -2.11 3.19 -11.02
C PRO A 77 -1.72 3.92 -12.31
N ASN A 78 -1.09 3.20 -13.22
CA ASN A 78 -1.05 3.62 -14.61
C ASN A 78 -2.32 3.18 -15.35
N GLU A 79 -2.54 3.75 -16.54
CA GLU A 79 -3.73 3.48 -17.35
C GLU A 79 -3.89 1.97 -17.68
N SER A 80 -2.79 1.28 -17.97
CA SER A 80 -2.81 -0.15 -18.28
C SER A 80 -3.34 -0.98 -17.11
N LYS A 81 -2.87 -0.70 -15.88
CA LYS A 81 -3.31 -1.42 -14.67
C LYS A 81 -4.76 -1.13 -14.33
N LEU A 82 -5.19 0.14 -14.45
CA LEU A 82 -6.60 0.48 -14.23
C LEU A 82 -7.53 -0.18 -15.25
N ASN A 83 -7.11 -0.23 -16.53
CA ASN A 83 -7.87 -0.90 -17.58
C ASN A 83 -7.95 -2.42 -17.37
N LEU A 84 -6.88 -3.06 -16.86
CA LEU A 84 -6.91 -4.47 -16.50
C LEU A 84 -7.89 -4.73 -15.34
N LEU A 85 -7.89 -3.88 -14.30
CA LEU A 85 -8.87 -3.96 -13.21
C LEU A 85 -10.30 -3.90 -13.75
N ARG A 86 -10.60 -2.91 -14.59
CA ARG A 86 -11.92 -2.73 -15.19
C ARG A 86 -12.35 -3.88 -16.07
N ARG A 87 -11.45 -4.44 -16.89
CA ARG A 87 -11.74 -5.63 -17.70
C ARG A 87 -12.08 -6.84 -16.83
N LYS A 88 -11.38 -7.02 -15.70
CA LYS A 88 -11.67 -8.10 -14.75
C LYS A 88 -13.10 -7.99 -14.19
N TYR A 89 -13.59 -6.77 -13.97
CA TYR A 89 -14.86 -6.50 -13.29
C TYR A 89 -15.97 -5.93 -14.19
N SER A 90 -15.70 -5.64 -15.47
CA SER A 90 -16.68 -5.09 -16.40
C SER A 90 -17.71 -6.13 -16.92
N ASN A 91 -17.40 -7.39 -16.84
CA ASN A 91 -18.32 -8.45 -17.22
C ASN A 91 -19.08 -8.90 -15.97
N ASN A 92 -20.40 -8.76 -15.96
CA ASN A 92 -21.33 -9.37 -15.00
C ASN A 92 -21.31 -10.91 -15.02
N ARG A 93 -20.19 -11.52 -15.40
CA ARG A 93 -19.98 -12.95 -15.24
C ARG A 93 -19.65 -13.19 -13.78
N PRO A 94 -20.42 -14.04 -13.08
CA PRO A 94 -19.93 -14.60 -11.83
C PRO A 94 -18.55 -15.19 -12.15
N LEU A 95 -17.50 -14.73 -11.46
CA LEU A 95 -16.16 -15.27 -11.60
C LEU A 95 -16.24 -16.78 -11.44
N CYS A 96 -16.14 -17.48 -12.55
CA CYS A 96 -15.96 -18.93 -12.54
C CYS A 96 -14.66 -19.16 -11.75
N LYS A 97 -14.72 -19.96 -10.70
CA LYS A 97 -13.65 -20.23 -9.74
C LYS A 97 -12.35 -20.82 -10.34
N SER A 98 -12.20 -20.85 -11.67
CA SER A 98 -11.19 -21.68 -12.31
C SER A 98 -10.07 -20.98 -13.06
N GLU A 99 -9.99 -19.64 -13.15
CA GLU A 99 -8.98 -19.08 -14.07
C GLU A 99 -8.10 -17.93 -13.55
N THR A 100 -8.24 -17.49 -12.31
CA THR A 100 -7.33 -16.45 -11.77
C THR A 100 -7.04 -16.57 -10.28
N ASP A 101 -7.18 -17.72 -9.70
CA ASP A 101 -6.46 -18.03 -8.50
C ASP A 101 -5.00 -18.25 -8.90
N GLY A 102 -4.29 -17.13 -9.07
CA GLY A 102 -2.86 -17.13 -8.78
C GLY A 102 -2.74 -17.70 -7.40
N VAL A 103 -2.42 -18.98 -7.35
CA VAL A 103 -2.21 -19.83 -6.19
C VAL A 103 -2.85 -19.21 -4.95
N SER A 104 -4.14 -19.50 -4.71
CA SER A 104 -4.63 -19.55 -3.35
C SER A 104 -3.72 -20.60 -2.70
N ILE A 105 -2.66 -20.14 -2.06
CA ILE A 105 -1.95 -20.94 -1.08
C ILE A 105 -3.10 -21.36 -0.18
N GLU A 106 -3.45 -22.67 -0.25
CA GLU A 106 -4.39 -23.26 0.68
C GLU A 106 -4.08 -22.68 2.04
N ALA A 107 -5.09 -22.41 2.84
CA ALA A 107 -4.95 -21.88 4.21
C ALA A 107 -4.27 -22.92 5.11
N GLY A 108 -3.15 -23.46 4.66
CA GLY A 108 -2.18 -24.22 5.37
C GLY A 108 -1.21 -23.25 6.01
N ASN A 109 -1.33 -23.05 7.32
CA ASN A 109 -0.37 -22.45 8.24
C ASN A 109 0.68 -21.55 7.58
N VAL A 110 0.28 -20.42 7.02
CA VAL A 110 1.23 -19.36 6.62
C VAL A 110 1.94 -18.96 7.90
N LYS A 111 3.23 -19.28 7.98
CA LYS A 111 4.08 -18.89 9.11
C LYS A 111 4.69 -17.53 8.77
N ASP A 112 4.87 -16.71 9.81
CA ASP A 112 5.70 -15.51 9.66
C ASP A 112 7.16 -15.92 9.37
N ASP A 113 7.93 -14.96 8.88
CA ASP A 113 9.35 -15.10 8.55
C ASP A 113 10.27 -14.66 9.71
N TYR A 114 9.71 -14.51 10.93
CA TYR A 114 10.38 -13.94 12.10
C TYR A 114 11.47 -14.82 12.69
N ALA A 115 11.47 -16.12 12.33
CA ALA A 115 12.51 -17.05 12.73
C ALA A 115 13.85 -16.83 12.00
N THR A 116 13.82 -16.23 10.81
CA THR A 116 15.03 -15.88 10.05
C THR A 116 15.68 -14.65 10.66
N LEU A 117 17.01 -14.66 10.85
CA LEU A 117 17.72 -13.48 11.36
C LEU A 117 17.70 -12.35 10.33
N LEU A 118 17.62 -11.11 10.81
CA LEU A 118 17.50 -9.92 9.95
C LEU A 118 18.65 -9.80 8.92
N ASN A 119 19.85 -10.20 9.29
CA ASN A 119 21.06 -10.17 8.44
C ASN A 119 21.23 -11.41 7.56
N GLU A 120 20.34 -12.41 7.65
CA GLU A 120 20.40 -13.63 6.86
C GLU A 120 19.47 -13.62 5.65
N PHE A 121 18.59 -12.62 5.52
CA PHE A 121 17.71 -12.51 4.37
C PHE A 121 18.47 -12.23 3.07
N LYS A 122 18.12 -12.97 2.02
CA LYS A 122 18.58 -12.71 0.65
C LYS A 122 17.76 -11.59 0.04
N THR A 123 18.16 -10.34 0.30
CA THR A 123 17.37 -9.14 -0.02
C THR A 123 17.19 -8.87 -1.51
N ASP A 124 18.02 -9.45 -2.38
CA ASP A 124 17.97 -9.39 -3.84
C ASP A 124 16.99 -10.37 -4.49
N CYS A 125 16.59 -11.43 -3.79
CA CYS A 125 15.54 -12.33 -4.24
C CYS A 125 14.18 -11.66 -4.09
N PHE A 126 13.45 -11.47 -5.21
CA PHE A 126 12.17 -10.79 -5.21
C PHE A 126 11.17 -11.45 -6.15
N GLN A 127 9.96 -11.67 -5.65
CA GLN A 127 8.82 -12.08 -6.45
C GLN A 127 7.69 -11.08 -6.20
N GLU A 128 7.29 -10.37 -7.27
CA GLU A 128 6.26 -9.35 -7.19
C GLU A 128 4.87 -9.95 -7.04
N ASP A 129 4.02 -9.26 -6.28
CA ASP A 129 2.59 -9.52 -6.20
C ASP A 129 1.92 -9.35 -7.57
N LEU A 130 1.20 -10.37 -8.02
CA LEU A 130 0.52 -10.39 -9.31
C LEU A 130 -0.95 -9.93 -9.24
N SER A 131 -1.43 -9.54 -8.06
CA SER A 131 -2.80 -9.05 -7.89
C SER A 131 -3.05 -7.79 -8.74
N ILE A 132 -4.06 -7.86 -9.59
CA ILE A 132 -4.50 -6.72 -10.41
C ILE A 132 -5.05 -5.61 -9.50
N GLU A 133 -5.72 -5.97 -8.43
CA GLU A 133 -6.27 -5.05 -7.43
C GLU A 133 -5.16 -4.23 -6.79
N ASN A 134 -4.10 -4.89 -6.31
CA ASN A 134 -2.97 -4.22 -5.68
C ASN A 134 -2.19 -3.38 -6.70
N ALA A 135 -1.96 -3.92 -7.90
CA ALA A 135 -1.32 -3.16 -8.99
C ALA A 135 -2.13 -1.93 -9.44
N SER A 136 -3.42 -1.85 -9.09
CA SER A 136 -4.32 -0.73 -9.40
C SER A 136 -4.58 0.17 -8.20
N SER A 137 -3.94 -0.09 -7.07
CA SER A 137 -4.07 0.72 -5.87
C SER A 137 -3.48 2.12 -6.09
N ILE A 138 -4.15 3.15 -5.55
CA ILE A 138 -3.68 4.53 -5.66
C ILE A 138 -2.54 4.74 -4.68
N ALA A 139 -1.35 5.01 -5.21
CA ALA A 139 -0.19 5.44 -4.44
C ALA A 139 0.14 6.90 -4.79
N ALA A 140 0.65 7.65 -3.83
CA ALA A 140 0.91 9.07 -4.01
C ALA A 140 2.12 9.57 -3.22
N LEU A 141 2.76 10.59 -3.73
CA LEU A 141 3.70 11.44 -3.03
C LEU A 141 2.96 12.68 -2.54
N PHE A 142 2.95 12.91 -1.24
CA PHE A 142 2.42 14.10 -0.59
C PHE A 142 3.57 15.05 -0.27
N GLU A 143 3.43 16.30 -0.69
CA GLU A 143 4.38 17.36 -0.43
C GLU A 143 3.65 18.55 0.19
N PHE A 144 4.05 18.92 1.39
CA PHE A 144 3.49 20.07 2.09
C PHE A 144 4.61 20.83 2.79
N GLU A 145 4.72 22.13 2.50
CA GLU A 145 5.86 22.94 2.94
C GLU A 145 7.18 22.29 2.49
N ASP A 146 8.05 21.93 3.44
CA ASP A 146 9.33 21.27 3.21
C ASP A 146 9.27 19.75 3.43
N LYS A 147 8.08 19.19 3.71
CA LYS A 147 7.87 17.77 4.05
C LYS A 147 7.38 16.95 2.87
N ARG A 148 7.87 15.72 2.79
CA ARG A 148 7.49 14.73 1.78
C ARG A 148 7.13 13.39 2.42
N VAL A 149 5.94 12.90 2.14
CA VAL A 149 5.47 11.58 2.58
C VAL A 149 5.14 10.73 1.36
N LEU A 150 5.78 9.59 1.23
CA LEU A 150 5.50 8.61 0.20
C LEU A 150 4.49 7.58 0.74
N TRP A 151 3.29 7.59 0.17
CA TRP A 151 2.21 6.66 0.53
C TRP A 151 2.04 5.62 -0.56
N LEU A 152 2.41 4.37 -0.28
CA LEU A 152 2.43 3.30 -1.28
C LEU A 152 1.12 2.51 -1.38
N SER A 153 0.19 2.65 -0.41
CA SER A 153 -1.06 1.85 -0.34
C SER A 153 -0.77 0.35 -0.49
N ASP A 154 -1.46 -0.34 -1.41
CA ASP A 154 -1.19 -1.75 -1.72
C ASP A 154 -0.47 -1.94 -3.07
N SER A 155 0.10 -0.86 -3.63
CA SER A 155 0.70 -0.85 -4.96
C SER A 155 1.88 -1.83 -5.09
N VAL A 156 2.21 -2.16 -6.33
CA VAL A 156 3.34 -3.06 -6.63
C VAL A 156 4.58 -2.28 -7.05
N PRO A 157 5.79 -2.76 -6.70
CA PRO A 157 7.04 -2.04 -6.95
C PRO A 157 7.29 -1.66 -8.40
N SER A 158 6.96 -2.52 -9.37
CA SER A 158 7.18 -2.24 -10.79
C SER A 158 6.46 -0.98 -11.27
N VAL A 159 5.24 -0.73 -10.78
CA VAL A 159 4.46 0.47 -11.13
C VAL A 159 5.07 1.71 -10.50
N ILE A 160 5.44 1.63 -9.21
CA ILE A 160 6.03 2.78 -8.49
C ILE A 160 7.41 3.14 -9.08
N ILE A 161 8.28 2.16 -9.31
CA ILE A 161 9.60 2.38 -9.94
C ILE A 161 9.44 3.05 -11.31
N HIS A 162 8.48 2.60 -12.13
CA HIS A 162 8.19 3.21 -13.42
C HIS A 162 7.80 4.68 -13.28
N SER A 163 6.89 4.98 -12.36
CA SER A 163 6.43 6.34 -12.08
C SER A 163 7.56 7.23 -11.54
N LEU A 164 8.37 6.74 -10.59
CA LEU A 164 9.52 7.46 -10.07
C LEU A 164 10.55 7.77 -11.16
N ASN A 165 10.84 6.82 -12.07
CA ASN A 165 11.73 7.06 -13.20
C ASN A 165 11.20 8.16 -14.13
N LYS A 166 9.89 8.21 -14.40
CA LYS A 166 9.27 9.29 -15.18
C LYS A 166 9.44 10.66 -14.52
N LEU A 167 9.45 10.71 -13.19
CA LEU A 167 9.69 11.93 -12.41
C LEU A 167 11.18 12.28 -12.29
N GLY A 168 12.08 11.49 -12.90
CA GLY A 168 13.52 11.71 -12.90
C GLY A 168 14.26 11.10 -11.69
N TYR A 169 13.59 10.34 -10.83
CA TYR A 169 14.25 9.64 -9.73
C TYR A 169 14.86 8.33 -10.20
N SER A 170 15.94 7.94 -9.54
CA SER A 170 16.69 6.70 -9.81
C SER A 170 17.52 6.32 -8.59
N GLU A 171 18.26 5.20 -8.65
CA GLU A 171 19.21 4.84 -7.61
C GLU A 171 20.32 5.90 -7.44
N ALA A 172 20.71 6.59 -8.54
CA ALA A 172 21.69 7.68 -8.52
C ALA A 172 21.10 9.04 -8.13
N ASN A 173 19.79 9.24 -8.33
CA ASN A 173 19.07 10.46 -7.99
C ASN A 173 17.83 10.10 -7.17
N LYS A 174 18.03 9.86 -5.88
CA LYS A 174 16.99 9.30 -5.01
C LYS A 174 15.90 10.32 -4.68
N LEU A 175 14.67 9.82 -4.52
CA LEU A 175 13.58 10.57 -3.91
C LEU A 175 13.83 10.70 -2.41
N HIS A 176 13.99 11.93 -1.92
CA HIS A 176 14.10 12.21 -0.50
C HIS A 176 12.71 12.32 0.12
N CYS A 177 12.44 11.51 1.15
CA CYS A 177 11.18 11.52 1.90
C CYS A 177 11.45 11.67 3.41
N ASP A 178 10.57 12.38 4.10
CA ASP A 178 10.52 12.43 5.56
C ASP A 178 9.94 11.14 6.14
N ALA A 179 8.99 10.53 5.43
CA ALA A 179 8.43 9.23 5.78
C ALA A 179 7.96 8.43 4.56
N VAL A 180 7.95 7.11 4.71
CA VAL A 180 7.36 6.16 3.75
C VAL A 180 6.36 5.27 4.47
N LEU A 181 5.08 5.29 4.04
CA LEU A 181 4.12 4.25 4.41
C LEU A 181 4.31 3.06 3.47
N LEU A 182 4.71 1.92 4.07
CA LEU A 182 5.05 0.71 3.32
C LEU A 182 3.85 0.14 2.59
N SER A 183 4.12 -0.41 1.40
CA SER A 183 3.09 -1.03 0.59
C SER A 183 2.54 -2.29 1.25
N HIS A 184 1.22 -2.48 1.09
CA HIS A 184 0.49 -3.68 1.44
C HIS A 184 0.88 -4.23 2.81
N HIS A 185 0.77 -3.37 3.83
CA HIS A 185 1.05 -3.69 5.24
C HIS A 185 2.48 -4.21 5.51
N GLY A 186 3.44 -3.88 4.64
CA GLY A 186 4.81 -4.39 4.73
C GLY A 186 5.01 -5.78 4.10
N SER A 187 4.17 -6.16 3.13
CA SER A 187 4.32 -7.41 2.36
C SER A 187 5.64 -7.45 1.60
N ALA A 188 6.38 -8.55 1.68
CA ALA A 188 7.62 -8.74 0.94
C ALA A 188 7.41 -8.75 -0.59
N ALA A 189 6.22 -9.15 -1.07
CA ALA A 189 5.88 -9.14 -2.49
C ALA A 189 5.55 -7.74 -3.06
N ASN A 190 5.34 -6.75 -2.16
CA ASN A 190 4.99 -5.37 -2.54
C ASN A 190 6.10 -4.35 -2.18
N ASN A 191 7.21 -4.82 -1.61
CA ASN A 191 8.29 -3.97 -1.11
C ASN A 191 9.66 -4.55 -1.56
N SER A 192 10.14 -4.13 -2.75
CA SER A 192 11.38 -4.64 -3.32
C SER A 192 12.61 -3.83 -2.90
N LEU A 193 13.78 -4.48 -2.90
CA LEU A 193 15.07 -3.81 -2.69
C LEU A 193 15.29 -2.71 -3.75
N ALA A 194 14.93 -2.98 -5.02
CA ALA A 194 15.09 -2.02 -6.12
C ALA A 194 14.29 -0.74 -5.87
N LEU A 195 13.06 -0.84 -5.33
CA LEU A 195 12.28 0.33 -4.94
C LEU A 195 12.97 1.14 -3.84
N PHE A 196 13.42 0.48 -2.78
CA PHE A 196 14.07 1.17 -1.66
C PHE A 196 15.41 1.82 -2.03
N LYS A 197 16.14 1.28 -3.00
CA LYS A 197 17.34 1.91 -3.53
C LYS A 197 17.09 3.25 -4.21
N MET A 198 15.88 3.50 -4.72
CA MET A 198 15.47 4.77 -5.31
C MET A 198 14.98 5.81 -4.28
N ILE A 199 14.87 5.43 -3.02
CA ILE A 199 14.31 6.27 -1.95
C ILE A 199 15.42 6.54 -0.92
N GLN A 200 15.50 7.79 -0.46
CA GLN A 200 16.28 8.17 0.71
C GLN A 200 15.33 8.59 1.82
N CYS A 201 15.16 7.72 2.80
CA CYS A 201 14.29 7.94 3.94
C CYS A 201 14.87 7.21 5.16
N SER A 202 14.63 7.76 6.35
CA SER A 202 14.98 7.11 7.61
C SER A 202 13.77 6.67 8.43
N LYS A 203 12.54 7.07 8.04
CA LYS A 203 11.32 6.79 8.81
C LYS A 203 10.33 5.99 7.97
N TYR A 204 9.96 4.81 8.43
CA TYR A 204 9.05 3.91 7.74
C TYR A 204 7.85 3.57 8.63
N ILE A 205 6.67 3.64 8.06
CA ILE A 205 5.39 3.40 8.75
C ILE A 205 4.81 2.08 8.27
N ILE A 206 4.45 1.23 9.22
CA ILE A 206 3.86 -0.09 8.98
C ILE A 206 2.45 -0.10 9.55
N SER A 207 1.47 -0.12 8.67
CA SER A 207 0.05 -0.22 9.02
C SER A 207 -0.40 -1.68 9.00
N ALA A 208 -0.15 -2.41 10.08
CA ALA A 208 -0.51 -3.81 10.22
C ALA A 208 -0.78 -4.17 11.69
N ASP A 209 -1.82 -4.97 11.91
CA ASP A 209 -2.20 -5.44 13.26
C ASP A 209 -1.42 -6.69 13.73
N GLY A 210 -0.59 -7.28 12.86
CA GLY A 210 0.16 -8.51 13.17
C GLY A 210 -0.71 -9.77 13.25
N ILE A 211 -2.04 -9.67 13.30
CA ILE A 211 -2.99 -10.79 13.48
C ILE A 211 -3.75 -11.07 12.17
N ASN A 212 -3.12 -10.91 11.03
CA ASN A 212 -3.75 -11.13 9.75
C ASN A 212 -3.39 -12.53 9.17
N ARG A 213 -4.25 -13.04 8.31
CA ARG A 213 -4.09 -14.36 7.68
C ARG A 213 -2.82 -14.49 6.82
N HIS A 214 -2.26 -13.38 6.37
CA HIS A 214 -1.07 -13.34 5.50
C HIS A 214 0.22 -13.17 6.28
N CYS A 215 0.14 -13.09 7.61
CA CYS A 215 1.30 -12.92 8.48
C CYS A 215 2.13 -11.66 8.21
N LEU A 216 1.47 -10.58 7.76
CA LEU A 216 2.10 -9.28 7.53
C LEU A 216 2.29 -8.49 8.84
N PRO A 217 3.31 -7.65 8.90
CA PRO A 217 4.35 -7.43 7.91
C PRO A 217 5.39 -8.56 7.84
N ASN A 218 6.08 -8.67 6.70
CA ASN A 218 7.23 -9.56 6.59
C ASN A 218 8.50 -8.89 7.13
N LYS A 219 9.28 -9.63 7.89
CA LYS A 219 10.60 -9.18 8.38
C LYS A 219 11.59 -8.99 7.23
N GLU A 220 11.44 -9.76 6.13
CA GLU A 220 12.19 -9.62 4.89
C GLU A 220 12.08 -8.20 4.29
N THR A 221 10.90 -7.58 4.36
CA THR A 221 10.72 -6.18 3.94
C THR A 221 11.65 -5.25 4.70
N ILE A 222 11.75 -5.43 6.01
CA ILE A 222 12.62 -4.61 6.87
C ILE A 222 14.09 -4.87 6.54
N ALA A 223 14.48 -6.11 6.29
CA ALA A 223 15.84 -6.46 5.86
C ALA A 223 16.21 -5.75 4.55
N ARG A 224 15.29 -5.66 3.59
CA ARG A 224 15.50 -4.90 2.33
C ARG A 224 15.67 -3.41 2.57
N ILE A 225 14.88 -2.82 3.47
CA ILE A 225 15.02 -1.40 3.83
C ILE A 225 16.38 -1.14 4.45
N VAL A 226 16.78 -1.92 5.44
CA VAL A 226 18.09 -1.80 6.09
C VAL A 226 19.23 -1.95 5.06
N SER A 227 19.12 -2.92 4.14
CA SER A 227 20.10 -3.15 3.08
C SER A 227 20.20 -2.00 2.07
N ALA A 228 19.09 -1.30 1.79
CA ALA A 228 19.06 -0.17 0.84
C ALA A 228 19.46 1.17 1.49
N SER A 229 19.37 1.27 2.82
CA SER A 229 19.54 2.53 3.54
C SER A 229 21.00 2.93 3.66
N SER A 230 21.28 4.19 3.33
CA SER A 230 22.59 4.84 3.61
C SER A 230 22.62 5.52 4.98
N ILE A 231 21.49 5.61 5.67
CA ILE A 231 21.33 6.26 6.97
C ILE A 231 20.79 5.19 7.93
N LEU A 232 21.56 4.87 8.97
CA LEU A 232 21.20 3.93 10.02
C LEU A 232 21.42 4.58 11.40
N PRO A 233 20.62 4.22 12.42
CA PRO A 233 19.45 3.35 12.35
C PRO A 233 18.29 3.99 11.55
N ILE A 234 17.50 3.15 10.90
CA ILE A 234 16.17 3.56 10.40
C ILE A 234 15.16 3.54 11.56
N THR A 235 14.11 4.34 11.48
CA THR A 235 13.01 4.33 12.45
C THR A 235 11.81 3.61 11.87
N LEU A 236 11.29 2.61 12.58
CA LEU A 236 10.06 1.90 12.23
C LEU A 236 8.93 2.33 13.16
N PHE A 237 7.84 2.81 12.60
CA PHE A 237 6.60 3.11 13.32
C PHE A 237 5.56 2.04 13.00
N PHE A 238 5.18 1.26 14.00
CA PHE A 238 4.05 0.33 13.94
C PHE A 238 2.81 1.01 14.50
N ASN A 239 1.71 1.00 13.74
CA ASN A 239 0.44 1.57 14.20
C ASN A 239 -0.30 0.69 15.23
N TYR A 240 0.20 -0.52 15.50
CA TYR A 240 -0.30 -1.41 16.54
C TYR A 240 0.84 -1.91 17.44
N ASN A 241 0.54 -2.06 18.71
CA ASN A 241 1.41 -2.69 19.69
C ASN A 241 0.90 -4.11 19.98
N ASP A 242 1.05 -4.98 19.00
CA ASP A 242 0.64 -6.39 19.09
C ASP A 242 1.81 -7.28 19.51
N GLY A 243 1.54 -8.29 20.34
CA GLY A 243 2.56 -9.21 20.85
C GLY A 243 3.28 -10.00 19.77
N ARG A 244 2.70 -10.13 18.55
CA ARG A 244 3.37 -10.74 17.41
C ARG A 244 4.38 -9.79 16.79
N LEU A 245 4.03 -8.53 16.58
CA LEU A 245 4.93 -7.50 16.07
C LEU A 245 6.13 -7.31 17.01
N VAL A 246 5.88 -7.27 18.31
CA VAL A 246 6.92 -7.17 19.35
C VAL A 246 7.91 -8.35 19.29
N ARG A 247 7.46 -9.54 18.83
CA ARG A 247 8.31 -10.73 18.72
C ARG A 247 9.13 -10.81 17.44
N MET A 248 8.92 -9.90 16.47
CA MET A 248 9.54 -9.96 15.14
C MET A 248 11.07 -10.11 15.21
N PHE A 249 11.71 -9.38 16.12
CA PHE A 249 13.17 -9.35 16.27
C PHE A 249 13.69 -10.19 17.45
N LYS A 250 12.85 -11.04 18.05
CA LYS A 250 13.22 -11.78 19.26
C LYS A 250 14.41 -12.76 19.05
N GLN A 251 14.59 -13.22 17.81
CA GLN A 251 15.67 -14.18 17.49
C GLN A 251 16.98 -13.46 17.12
N ASP A 252 16.90 -12.15 16.81
CA ASP A 252 18.07 -11.36 16.42
C ASP A 252 18.91 -10.97 17.62
N GLU A 253 20.17 -10.71 17.37
CA GLU A 253 21.09 -10.17 18.34
C GLU A 253 20.68 -8.72 18.68
N PRO A 254 20.35 -8.40 19.96
CA PRO A 254 19.75 -7.10 20.32
C PRO A 254 20.59 -5.89 19.96
N GLU A 255 21.91 -5.97 20.10
CA GLU A 255 22.81 -4.85 19.79
C GLU A 255 22.90 -4.60 18.27
N TYR A 256 22.82 -5.68 17.47
CA TYR A 256 22.72 -5.53 16.02
C TYR A 256 21.42 -4.83 15.63
N VAL A 257 20.27 -5.28 16.16
CA VAL A 257 18.97 -4.64 15.86
C VAL A 257 19.03 -3.16 16.21
N LYS A 258 19.45 -2.78 17.40
CA LYS A 258 19.58 -1.38 17.82
C LYS A 258 20.53 -0.56 16.95
N SER A 259 21.55 -1.18 16.37
CA SER A 259 22.49 -0.47 15.48
C SER A 259 21.88 -0.12 14.12
N VAL A 260 20.83 -0.83 13.70
CA VAL A 260 20.23 -0.65 12.36
C VAL A 260 18.76 -0.20 12.40
N ILE A 261 18.03 -0.40 13.51
CA ILE A 261 16.60 -0.08 13.63
C ILE A 261 16.30 0.55 14.99
N ASP A 262 15.56 1.65 14.96
CA ASP A 262 14.85 2.24 16.09
C ASP A 262 13.35 1.93 15.96
N ILE A 263 12.73 1.29 16.95
CA ILE A 263 11.38 0.72 16.85
C ILE A 263 10.42 1.49 17.76
N HIS A 264 9.33 1.98 17.17
CA HIS A 264 8.25 2.67 17.85
C HIS A 264 6.91 1.97 17.61
N TYR A 265 6.21 1.61 18.67
CA TYR A 265 4.83 1.13 18.64
C TYR A 265 3.93 2.28 19.08
N LEU A 266 3.11 2.77 18.14
CA LEU A 266 2.18 3.86 18.42
C LEU A 266 1.06 3.38 19.34
N ARG A 267 0.65 4.25 20.26
CA ARG A 267 -0.52 4.04 21.10
C ARG A 267 -1.76 4.57 20.38
N ASP A 268 -2.93 4.16 20.85
CA ASP A 268 -4.20 4.69 20.36
C ASP A 268 -4.18 6.23 20.41
N MET A 269 -4.60 6.86 19.28
CA MET A 269 -4.64 8.31 19.10
C MET A 269 -3.28 9.05 19.03
N GLU A 270 -2.15 8.34 19.02
CA GLU A 270 -0.85 8.96 18.72
C GLU A 270 -0.69 9.20 17.21
N GLY A 271 -0.29 10.42 16.86
CA GLY A 271 0.14 10.78 15.50
C GLY A 271 1.68 10.71 15.40
N ILE A 272 2.17 10.66 14.17
CA ILE A 272 3.60 10.79 13.86
C ILE A 272 3.84 12.23 13.43
N VAL A 273 4.78 12.90 14.08
CA VAL A 273 5.22 14.26 13.70
C VAL A 273 6.55 14.16 12.96
N PHE A 274 6.67 14.84 11.83
CA PHE A 274 7.85 14.82 10.97
C PHE A 274 8.57 16.17 10.94
#